data_8ed2282aa8d31712cf1fc58b83182f06
#
_entry.id   8ed2282aa8d31712cf1fc58b83182f06
#
_cell.length_a   1.000
_cell.length_b   1.000
_cell.length_c   1.000
_cell.angle_alpha   90.00
_cell.angle_beta   90.00
_cell.angle_gamma   90.00
#
_symmetry.space_group_name_H-M   'P 1'
#
loop_
_entity.id
_entity.type
_entity.pdbx_description
1 polymer ?
#
loop_
_entity_poly.entity_id
_entity_poly.type
_entity_poly.pdbx_seq_one_letter_code
_entity_poly.pdbx_strand_id
1 'polypeptide(L)'
;MRGPLRLALPLAVSPPLLDLVADFATAYPEVRLQTHLSTRFVDLQRDGYDVALRASSRFEPGLVARTLVRFEFVAVAAPAYLAARGTPASLGDLRHHRCLMGFARGELPETHWSGAGRKLQLDGVFFSNSPALLVRAAARGLGIALVPKLAAEGALERGELAVVLPGVLRSEGRIAVVYPERELIAPPVRAFVDWLLARAPAALAVVDSSRDRPRPQRRR
;
A
#
# COMPACT_ATOMS: atom_id res chain seq x y z
N MET A 1 -23.90 -4.44 -21.15
CA MET A 1 -23.92 -4.71 -19.70
C MET A 1 -24.30 -3.40 -19.00
N ARG A 2 -25.31 -3.38 -18.15
CA ARG A 2 -25.87 -2.17 -17.55
C ARG A 2 -26.22 -2.39 -16.08
N GLY A 3 -26.31 -1.32 -15.31
CA GLY A 3 -26.77 -1.34 -13.92
C GLY A 3 -25.84 -0.57 -12.98
N PRO A 4 -26.20 -0.44 -11.69
CA PRO A 4 -25.34 0.21 -10.70
C PRO A 4 -24.17 -0.68 -10.31
N LEU A 5 -23.03 -0.04 -9.97
CA LEU A 5 -21.87 -0.68 -9.36
C LEU A 5 -21.30 0.27 -8.31
N ARG A 6 -21.37 -0.13 -7.04
CA ARG A 6 -20.90 0.65 -5.90
C ARG A 6 -19.55 0.16 -5.42
N LEU A 7 -18.56 1.03 -5.50
CA LEU A 7 -17.17 0.74 -5.14
C LEU A 7 -16.75 1.48 -3.87
N ALA A 8 -16.17 0.76 -2.93
CA ALA A 8 -15.43 1.34 -1.83
C ALA A 8 -13.91 1.26 -2.12
N LEU A 9 -13.25 2.41 -2.07
CA LEU A 9 -11.82 2.52 -2.33
C LEU A 9 -11.11 3.04 -1.08
N PRO A 10 -9.86 2.61 -0.80
CA PRO A 10 -9.08 3.25 0.25
C PRO A 10 -8.74 4.69 -0.16
N LEU A 11 -8.64 5.62 0.80
CA LEU A 11 -8.29 7.00 0.50
C LEU A 11 -6.90 7.13 -0.15
N ALA A 12 -5.98 6.25 0.22
CA ALA A 12 -4.62 6.21 -0.31
C ALA A 12 -4.50 5.22 -1.49
N VAL A 13 -5.33 5.42 -2.53
CA VAL A 13 -5.21 4.68 -3.80
C VAL A 13 -4.12 5.29 -4.66
N SER A 14 -3.30 4.44 -5.28
CA SER A 14 -2.28 4.91 -6.22
C SER A 14 -2.92 5.42 -7.53
N PRO A 15 -2.33 6.44 -8.20
CA PRO A 15 -2.85 6.95 -9.46
C PRO A 15 -3.15 5.88 -10.50
N PRO A 16 -2.29 4.87 -10.78
CA PRO A 16 -2.60 3.83 -11.76
C PRO A 16 -3.86 3.01 -11.44
N LEU A 17 -4.20 2.84 -10.17
CA LEU A 17 -5.46 2.17 -9.80
C LEU A 17 -6.68 3.08 -10.01
N LEU A 18 -6.53 4.39 -9.81
CA LEU A 18 -7.59 5.36 -10.14
C LEU A 18 -7.84 5.40 -11.64
N ASP A 19 -6.77 5.39 -12.45
CA ASP A 19 -6.85 5.35 -13.91
C ASP A 19 -7.61 4.10 -14.37
N LEU A 20 -7.33 2.92 -13.81
CA LEU A 20 -8.05 1.69 -14.14
C LEU A 20 -9.55 1.76 -13.82
N VAL A 21 -9.94 2.47 -12.76
CA VAL A 21 -11.36 2.69 -12.43
C VAL A 21 -12.01 3.63 -13.43
N ALA A 22 -11.34 4.71 -13.83
CA ALA A 22 -11.82 5.66 -14.84
C ALA A 22 -11.92 5.01 -16.22
N ASP A 23 -10.92 4.22 -16.62
CA ASP A 23 -10.91 3.47 -17.87
C ASP A 23 -12.06 2.45 -17.95
N PHE A 24 -12.37 1.78 -16.81
CA PHE A 24 -13.53 0.91 -16.74
C PHE A 24 -14.83 1.66 -17.00
N ALA A 25 -15.02 2.82 -16.38
CA ALA A 25 -16.21 3.64 -16.60
C ALA A 25 -16.34 4.07 -18.07
N THR A 26 -15.22 4.38 -18.73
CA THR A 26 -15.19 4.72 -20.15
C THR A 26 -15.52 3.52 -21.04
N ALA A 27 -14.98 2.32 -20.71
CA ALA A 27 -15.22 1.11 -21.49
C ALA A 27 -16.65 0.55 -21.32
N TYR A 28 -17.31 0.86 -20.20
CA TYR A 28 -18.66 0.37 -19.88
C TYR A 28 -19.63 1.51 -19.51
N PRO A 29 -19.98 2.40 -20.46
CA PRO A 29 -20.74 3.63 -20.18
C PRO A 29 -22.18 3.39 -19.69
N GLU A 30 -22.73 2.19 -19.88
CA GLU A 30 -24.06 1.83 -19.35
C GLU A 30 -24.02 1.36 -17.88
N VAL A 31 -22.81 1.16 -17.31
CA VAL A 31 -22.64 0.87 -15.88
C VAL A 31 -22.59 2.18 -15.11
N ARG A 32 -23.55 2.35 -14.19
CA ARG A 32 -23.56 3.52 -13.29
C ARG A 32 -22.59 3.28 -12.14
N LEU A 33 -21.34 3.71 -12.32
CA LEU A 33 -20.30 3.56 -11.33
C LEU A 33 -20.44 4.61 -10.22
N GLN A 34 -20.49 4.18 -8.97
CA GLN A 34 -20.50 5.01 -7.78
C GLN A 34 -19.28 4.66 -6.94
N THR A 35 -18.38 5.62 -6.70
CA THR A 35 -17.15 5.42 -5.94
C THR A 35 -17.20 6.20 -4.63
N HIS A 36 -16.78 5.56 -3.55
CA HIS A 36 -16.59 6.20 -2.26
C HIS A 36 -15.19 5.91 -1.75
N LEU A 37 -14.45 6.96 -1.41
CA LEU A 37 -13.12 6.85 -0.82
C LEU A 37 -13.21 7.01 0.68
N SER A 38 -12.69 6.04 1.43
CA SER A 38 -12.76 6.03 2.89
C SER A 38 -11.45 5.57 3.52
N THR A 39 -11.15 6.10 4.69
CA THR A 39 -10.08 5.62 5.55
C THR A 39 -10.50 4.40 6.37
N ARG A 40 -11.80 4.18 6.54
CA ARG A 40 -12.36 3.05 7.30
C ARG A 40 -12.65 1.87 6.37
N PHE A 41 -12.47 0.68 6.90
CA PHE A 41 -13.00 -0.51 6.24
C PHE A 41 -14.53 -0.47 6.32
N VAL A 42 -15.16 -0.28 5.16
CA VAL A 42 -16.61 -0.34 5.06
C VAL A 42 -17.07 -1.79 5.16
N ASP A 43 -18.19 -2.03 5.83
CA ASP A 43 -18.87 -3.32 5.76
C ASP A 43 -19.64 -3.37 4.44
N LEU A 44 -19.14 -4.20 3.49
CA LEU A 44 -19.70 -4.25 2.14
C LEU A 44 -21.20 -4.56 2.12
N GLN A 45 -21.63 -5.49 2.98
CA GLN A 45 -23.04 -5.93 3.01
C GLN A 45 -23.93 -4.88 3.69
N ARG A 46 -23.50 -4.41 4.85
CA ARG A 46 -24.25 -3.43 5.65
C ARG A 46 -24.35 -2.07 4.98
N ASP A 47 -23.25 -1.62 4.39
CA ASP A 47 -23.15 -0.29 3.80
C ASP A 47 -23.56 -0.27 2.31
N GLY A 48 -23.92 -1.45 1.75
CA GLY A 48 -24.48 -1.58 0.42
C GLY A 48 -23.48 -1.39 -0.71
N TYR A 49 -22.20 -1.73 -0.49
CA TYR A 49 -21.19 -1.74 -1.55
C TYR A 49 -21.11 -3.12 -2.22
N ASP A 50 -20.88 -3.10 -3.54
CA ASP A 50 -20.73 -4.31 -4.34
C ASP A 50 -19.30 -4.83 -4.32
N VAL A 51 -18.32 -3.91 -4.34
CA VAL A 51 -16.88 -4.21 -4.42
C VAL A 51 -16.09 -3.23 -3.58
N ALA A 52 -15.01 -3.70 -2.95
CA ALA A 52 -14.01 -2.83 -2.36
C ALA A 52 -12.60 -3.18 -2.85
N LEU A 53 -11.73 -2.16 -2.92
CA LEU A 53 -10.29 -2.36 -2.96
C LEU A 53 -9.75 -2.23 -1.53
N ARG A 54 -8.95 -3.18 -1.11
CA ARG A 54 -8.37 -3.18 0.25
C ARG A 54 -6.90 -3.55 0.25
N ALA A 55 -6.13 -2.77 0.99
CA ALA A 55 -4.76 -3.12 1.35
C ALA A 55 -4.79 -3.86 2.70
N SER A 56 -4.82 -5.19 2.67
CA SER A 56 -4.90 -6.02 3.89
C SER A 56 -4.31 -7.40 3.63
N SER A 57 -3.77 -8.01 4.69
CA SER A 57 -3.35 -9.41 4.68
C SER A 57 -4.46 -10.38 5.09
N ARG A 58 -5.52 -9.88 5.72
CA ARG A 58 -6.66 -10.68 6.22
C ARG A 58 -7.97 -10.04 5.81
N PHE A 59 -8.96 -10.88 5.52
CA PHE A 59 -10.31 -10.48 5.14
C PHE A 59 -11.33 -11.21 6.01
N GLU A 60 -12.49 -10.61 6.16
CA GLU A 60 -13.59 -11.15 6.97
C GLU A 60 -14.20 -12.38 6.29
N PRO A 61 -14.77 -13.33 7.05
CA PRO A 61 -15.56 -14.42 6.50
C PRO A 61 -16.73 -13.91 5.63
N GLY A 62 -17.13 -14.69 4.63
CA GLY A 62 -18.23 -14.31 3.70
C GLY A 62 -17.82 -13.32 2.62
N LEU A 63 -16.53 -13.00 2.51
CA LEU A 63 -15.99 -12.19 1.44
C LEU A 63 -15.03 -12.99 0.56
N VAL A 64 -15.14 -12.81 -0.74
CA VAL A 64 -14.15 -13.27 -1.72
C VAL A 64 -13.11 -12.17 -1.89
N ALA A 65 -11.84 -12.54 -1.74
CA ALA A 65 -10.71 -11.62 -1.91
C ALA A 65 -9.77 -12.13 -3.01
N ARG A 66 -9.61 -11.36 -4.08
CA ARG A 66 -8.70 -11.66 -5.19
C ARG A 66 -7.53 -10.68 -5.17
N THR A 67 -6.33 -11.19 -5.02
CA THR A 67 -5.12 -10.35 -4.97
C THR A 67 -4.85 -9.73 -6.34
N LEU A 68 -4.72 -8.41 -6.38
CA LEU A 68 -4.31 -7.64 -7.56
C LEU A 68 -2.78 -7.50 -7.61
N VAL A 69 -2.17 -7.11 -6.49
CA VAL A 69 -0.73 -6.92 -6.40
C VAL A 69 -0.25 -7.22 -4.97
N ARG A 70 0.99 -7.68 -4.86
CA ARG A 70 1.74 -7.76 -3.59
C ARG A 70 2.78 -6.65 -3.58
N PHE A 71 3.06 -6.10 -2.41
CA PHE A 71 4.06 -5.06 -2.23
C PHE A 71 4.82 -5.27 -0.93
N GLU A 72 6.03 -4.74 -0.88
CA GLU A 72 6.88 -4.76 0.31
C GLU A 72 6.80 -3.43 1.05
N PHE A 73 6.94 -3.49 2.37
CA PHE A 73 7.24 -2.31 3.16
C PHE A 73 8.75 -2.12 3.27
N VAL A 74 9.17 -0.87 3.25
CA VAL A 74 10.57 -0.46 3.43
C VAL A 74 10.64 0.64 4.49
N ALA A 75 11.69 0.57 5.32
CA ALA A 75 12.03 1.67 6.21
C ALA A 75 12.86 2.68 5.43
N VAL A 76 12.49 3.96 5.51
CA VAL A 76 13.14 5.04 4.78
C VAL A 76 13.38 6.25 5.66
N ALA A 77 14.47 6.97 5.41
CA ALA A 77 14.79 8.23 6.07
C ALA A 77 15.55 9.16 5.13
N ALA A 78 15.53 10.46 5.39
CA ALA A 78 16.35 11.42 4.65
C ALA A 78 17.85 11.19 4.95
N PRO A 79 18.75 11.27 3.94
CA PRO A 79 20.19 11.16 4.15
C PRO A 79 20.71 12.15 5.19
N ALA A 80 20.19 13.37 5.22
CA ALA A 80 20.55 14.38 6.21
C ALA A 80 20.17 13.99 7.65
N TYR A 81 19.03 13.32 7.84
CA TYR A 81 18.64 12.77 9.14
C TYR A 81 19.61 11.68 9.59
N LEU A 82 19.99 10.76 8.69
CA LEU A 82 20.93 9.69 8.99
C LEU A 82 22.34 10.21 9.28
N ALA A 83 22.79 11.24 8.57
CA ALA A 83 24.07 11.89 8.84
C ALA A 83 24.10 12.55 10.25
N ALA A 84 22.99 13.15 10.68
CA ALA A 84 22.90 13.82 11.97
C ALA A 84 22.67 12.86 13.16
N ARG A 85 21.97 11.73 12.95
CA ARG A 85 21.53 10.83 14.02
C ARG A 85 22.15 9.43 13.97
N GLY A 86 22.99 9.18 12.98
CA GLY A 86 23.51 7.84 12.68
C GLY A 86 22.57 6.99 11.84
N THR A 87 23.10 5.95 11.21
CA THR A 87 22.34 4.96 10.47
C THR A 87 22.15 3.73 11.35
N PRO A 88 20.92 3.29 11.66
CA PRO A 88 20.73 2.10 12.48
C PRO A 88 21.29 0.87 11.78
N ALA A 89 22.06 0.06 12.49
CA ALA A 89 22.68 -1.17 12.02
C ALA A 89 21.83 -2.40 12.36
N SER A 90 20.95 -2.30 13.34
CA SER A 90 20.06 -3.37 13.81
C SER A 90 18.63 -2.89 14.05
N LEU A 91 17.70 -3.85 14.14
CA LEU A 91 16.32 -3.56 14.51
C LEU A 91 16.23 -2.87 15.89
N GLY A 92 17.12 -3.24 16.83
CA GLY A 92 17.15 -2.67 18.18
C GLY A 92 17.50 -1.18 18.22
N ASP A 93 18.34 -0.72 17.28
CA ASP A 93 18.80 0.67 17.23
C ASP A 93 17.67 1.65 16.90
N LEU A 94 16.57 1.17 16.29
CA LEU A 94 15.38 1.98 16.00
C LEU A 94 14.77 2.63 17.26
N ARG A 95 15.03 2.08 18.45
CA ARG A 95 14.57 2.68 19.72
C ARG A 95 15.24 4.03 20.02
N HIS A 96 16.40 4.29 19.42
CA HIS A 96 17.14 5.53 19.55
C HIS A 96 16.84 6.53 18.43
N HIS A 97 15.96 6.13 17.50
CA HIS A 97 15.54 6.97 16.39
C HIS A 97 14.09 7.43 16.53
N ARG A 98 13.79 8.55 15.89
CA ARG A 98 12.43 9.05 15.75
C ARG A 98 11.70 8.19 14.72
N CYS A 99 10.68 7.44 15.13
CA CYS A 99 9.91 6.56 14.26
C CYS A 99 8.58 7.23 13.85
N LEU A 100 8.28 7.19 12.55
CA LEU A 100 7.05 7.70 11.97
C LEU A 100 6.15 6.51 11.71
N MET A 101 5.04 6.43 12.45
CA MET A 101 4.23 5.21 12.56
C MET A 101 2.99 5.28 11.68
N GLY A 102 2.62 4.13 11.12
CA GLY A 102 1.38 3.94 10.42
C GLY A 102 0.19 3.70 11.36
N PHE A 103 -0.92 3.28 10.77
CA PHE A 103 -2.12 2.85 11.47
C PHE A 103 -2.44 1.40 11.14
N ALA A 104 -2.60 0.57 12.17
CA ALA A 104 -3.05 -0.79 12.01
C ALA A 104 -4.51 -0.80 11.54
N ARG A 105 -4.77 -1.44 10.40
CA ARG A 105 -6.10 -1.50 9.78
C ARG A 105 -6.76 -0.12 9.55
N GLY A 106 -5.93 0.96 9.49
CA GLY A 106 -6.43 2.31 9.27
C GLY A 106 -7.12 2.98 10.45
N GLU A 107 -7.24 2.32 11.61
CA GLU A 107 -8.04 2.82 12.74
C GLU A 107 -7.21 3.14 13.99
N LEU A 108 -6.21 2.28 14.30
CA LEU A 108 -5.39 2.44 15.50
C LEU A 108 -3.93 2.69 15.14
N PRO A 109 -3.26 3.61 15.85
CA PRO A 109 -1.83 3.81 15.68
C PRO A 109 -1.06 2.51 15.88
N GLU A 110 -0.12 2.22 14.98
CA GLU A 110 0.82 1.13 15.21
C GLU A 110 1.75 1.48 16.36
N THR A 111 2.06 0.49 17.18
CA THR A 111 2.97 0.64 18.31
C THR A 111 4.23 -0.21 18.16
N HIS A 112 4.33 -0.96 17.09
CA HIS A 112 5.46 -1.84 16.86
C HIS A 112 5.73 -2.04 15.37
N TRP A 113 6.99 -2.28 15.02
CA TRP A 113 7.38 -2.82 13.73
C TRP A 113 7.84 -4.26 13.85
N SER A 114 7.68 -5.02 12.78
CA SER A 114 8.09 -6.42 12.72
C SER A 114 9.28 -6.57 11.77
N GLY A 115 10.29 -7.32 12.21
CA GLY A 115 11.46 -7.61 11.40
C GLY A 115 12.25 -8.78 11.95
N ALA A 116 12.91 -9.57 11.10
CA ALA A 116 13.72 -10.72 11.47
C ALA A 116 12.98 -11.70 12.44
N GLY A 117 11.66 -11.91 12.23
CA GLY A 117 10.84 -12.78 13.09
C GLY A 117 10.49 -12.20 14.46
N ARG A 118 10.80 -10.94 14.74
CA ARG A 118 10.58 -10.26 16.03
C ARG A 118 9.68 -9.04 15.85
N LYS A 119 8.92 -8.73 16.91
CA LYS A 119 8.20 -7.45 17.03
C LYS A 119 9.03 -6.52 17.92
N LEU A 120 9.24 -5.30 17.46
CA LEU A 120 9.89 -4.25 18.23
C LEU A 120 8.87 -3.19 18.59
N GLN A 121 8.64 -3.01 19.89
CA GLN A 121 7.86 -1.89 20.42
C GLN A 121 8.62 -0.60 20.19
N LEU A 122 7.95 0.41 19.65
CA LEU A 122 8.52 1.71 19.29
C LEU A 122 7.62 2.84 19.79
N ASP A 123 8.28 3.90 20.27
CA ASP A 123 7.61 5.16 20.60
C ASP A 123 7.60 6.05 19.36
N GLY A 124 6.45 6.09 18.69
CA GLY A 124 6.28 6.94 17.51
C GLY A 124 6.22 8.42 17.87
N VAL A 125 6.91 9.25 17.07
CA VAL A 125 6.85 10.72 17.23
C VAL A 125 5.88 11.40 16.28
N PHE A 126 5.41 10.65 15.28
CA PHE A 126 4.44 11.11 14.28
C PHE A 126 3.63 9.93 13.79
N PHE A 127 2.32 10.09 13.66
CA PHE A 127 1.40 9.03 13.27
C PHE A 127 0.55 9.49 12.09
N SER A 128 0.44 8.66 11.06
CA SER A 128 -0.42 8.94 9.92
C SER A 128 -0.88 7.66 9.24
N ASN A 129 -2.15 7.62 8.83
CA ASN A 129 -2.70 6.58 7.95
C ASN A 129 -2.45 6.87 6.46
N SER A 130 -1.74 7.96 6.14
CA SER A 130 -1.33 8.31 4.78
C SER A 130 0.15 7.97 4.56
N PRO A 131 0.49 6.93 3.79
CA PRO A 131 1.88 6.63 3.43
C PRO A 131 2.58 7.81 2.75
N ALA A 132 1.87 8.56 1.90
CA ALA A 132 2.41 9.74 1.23
C ALA A 132 2.83 10.83 2.23
N LEU A 133 2.07 11.02 3.31
CA LEU A 133 2.43 11.99 4.35
C LEU A 133 3.63 11.51 5.17
N LEU A 134 3.70 10.21 5.48
CA LEU A 134 4.87 9.61 6.16
C LEU A 134 6.14 9.77 5.32
N VAL A 135 6.07 9.51 4.01
CA VAL A 135 7.17 9.73 3.05
C VAL A 135 7.63 11.18 3.06
N ARG A 136 6.70 12.13 2.98
CA ARG A 136 7.01 13.56 3.00
C ARG A 136 7.64 14.01 4.33
N ALA A 137 7.17 13.49 5.45
CA ALA A 137 7.73 13.77 6.77
C ALA A 137 9.15 13.20 6.90
N ALA A 138 9.38 11.97 6.44
CA ALA A 138 10.71 11.35 6.42
C ALA A 138 11.68 12.13 5.52
N ALA A 139 11.27 12.56 4.33
CA ALA A 139 12.09 13.34 3.40
C ALA A 139 12.49 14.71 3.99
N ARG A 140 11.69 15.26 4.90
CA ARG A 140 12.03 16.48 5.66
C ARG A 140 12.89 16.26 6.89
N GLY A 141 13.38 15.02 7.10
CA GLY A 141 14.27 14.69 8.20
C GLY A 141 13.57 14.53 9.55
N LEU A 142 12.24 14.32 9.58
CA LEU A 142 11.54 14.15 10.86
C LEU A 142 11.93 12.84 11.56
N GLY A 143 12.26 11.79 10.80
CA GLY A 143 12.62 10.48 11.34
C GLY A 143 12.62 9.37 10.28
N ILE A 144 12.52 8.12 10.74
CA ILE A 144 12.45 6.91 9.93
C ILE A 144 10.98 6.51 9.78
N ALA A 145 10.51 6.29 8.55
CA ALA A 145 9.17 5.82 8.25
C ALA A 145 9.19 4.40 7.68
N LEU A 146 8.26 3.54 8.12
CA LEU A 146 7.99 2.25 7.49
C LEU A 146 6.76 2.41 6.57
N VAL A 147 6.98 2.32 5.28
CA VAL A 147 5.97 2.62 4.25
C VAL A 147 5.98 1.57 3.14
N PRO A 148 4.87 1.41 2.39
CA PRO A 148 4.91 0.66 1.14
C PRO A 148 6.01 1.21 0.22
N LYS A 149 6.85 0.34 -0.32
CA LYS A 149 7.96 0.72 -1.21
C LYS A 149 7.46 1.60 -2.37
N LEU A 150 6.34 1.22 -2.97
CA LEU A 150 5.67 1.96 -4.03
C LEU A 150 5.42 3.45 -3.67
N ALA A 151 5.08 3.74 -2.41
CA ALA A 151 4.84 5.11 -1.98
C ALA A 151 6.13 5.94 -1.86
N ALA A 152 7.28 5.28 -1.66
CA ALA A 152 8.58 5.92 -1.47
C ALA A 152 9.44 5.99 -2.74
N GLU A 153 9.10 5.25 -3.81
CA GLU A 153 9.94 5.09 -5.00
C GLU A 153 10.41 6.40 -5.60
N GLY A 154 9.52 7.32 -5.90
CA GLY A 154 9.92 8.61 -6.48
C GLY A 154 10.85 9.42 -5.58
N ALA A 155 10.72 9.33 -4.24
CA ALA A 155 11.63 10.01 -3.32
C ALA A 155 12.99 9.28 -3.20
N LEU A 156 12.99 7.94 -3.32
CA LEU A 156 14.20 7.13 -3.38
C LEU A 156 14.99 7.40 -4.68
N GLU A 157 14.31 7.47 -5.82
CA GLU A 157 14.93 7.77 -7.12
C GLU A 157 15.57 9.17 -7.16
N ARG A 158 14.93 10.16 -6.52
CA ARG A 158 15.48 11.52 -6.42
C ARG A 158 16.56 11.67 -5.34
N GLY A 159 16.85 10.60 -4.58
CA GLY A 159 17.82 10.65 -3.47
C GLY A 159 17.36 11.45 -2.25
N GLU A 160 16.07 11.82 -2.18
CA GLU A 160 15.47 12.49 -1.02
C GLU A 160 15.35 11.56 0.19
N LEU A 161 15.27 10.26 -0.07
CA LEU A 161 15.21 9.20 0.92
C LEU A 161 16.25 8.12 0.62
N ALA A 162 16.72 7.45 1.67
CA ALA A 162 17.51 6.24 1.61
C ALA A 162 16.80 5.11 2.37
N VAL A 163 16.99 3.87 1.90
CA VAL A 163 16.48 2.67 2.58
C VAL A 163 17.32 2.40 3.81
N VAL A 164 16.65 2.16 4.92
CA VAL A 164 17.22 1.83 6.22
C VAL A 164 16.95 0.37 6.54
N LEU A 165 17.95 -0.34 7.08
CA LEU A 165 17.87 -1.77 7.45
C LEU A 165 17.30 -2.65 6.31
N PRO A 166 17.90 -2.62 5.10
CA PRO A 166 17.41 -3.37 3.97
C PRO A 166 17.37 -4.87 4.27
N GLY A 167 16.21 -5.50 4.04
CA GLY A 167 16.00 -6.93 4.28
C GLY A 167 15.77 -7.33 5.75
N VAL A 168 15.92 -6.42 6.71
CA VAL A 168 15.65 -6.68 8.14
C VAL A 168 14.19 -6.45 8.48
N LEU A 169 13.64 -5.32 8.05
CA LEU A 169 12.23 -4.98 8.17
C LEU A 169 11.51 -5.52 6.92
N ARG A 170 11.06 -6.76 6.99
CA ARG A 170 10.28 -7.37 5.92
C ARG A 170 8.83 -7.48 6.37
N SER A 171 7.99 -6.69 5.79
CA SER A 171 6.54 -6.81 5.88
C SER A 171 5.98 -6.77 4.48
N GLU A 172 5.12 -7.71 4.17
CA GLU A 172 4.45 -7.76 2.88
C GLU A 172 2.99 -7.33 3.05
N GLY A 173 2.53 -6.54 2.12
CA GLY A 173 1.14 -6.20 1.95
C GLY A 173 0.60 -6.74 0.64
N ARG A 174 -0.70 -6.72 0.50
CA ARG A 174 -1.36 -6.98 -0.78
C ARG A 174 -2.53 -6.02 -0.97
N ILE A 175 -2.73 -5.60 -2.20
CA ILE A 175 -3.98 -4.96 -2.60
C ILE A 175 -4.85 -6.05 -3.21
N ALA A 176 -6.07 -6.14 -2.73
CA ALA A 176 -7.06 -7.09 -3.22
C ALA A 176 -8.35 -6.39 -3.61
N VAL A 177 -9.01 -6.91 -4.62
CA VAL A 177 -10.41 -6.66 -4.90
C VAL A 177 -11.23 -7.61 -4.03
N VAL A 178 -12.20 -7.06 -3.29
CA VAL A 178 -13.00 -7.79 -2.31
C VAL A 178 -14.47 -7.56 -2.62
N TYR A 179 -15.27 -8.62 -2.58
CA TYR A 179 -16.71 -8.58 -2.81
C TYR A 179 -17.41 -9.67 -1.99
N PRO A 180 -18.71 -9.52 -1.66
CA PRO A 180 -19.46 -10.54 -0.93
C PRO A 180 -19.50 -11.87 -1.68
N GLU A 181 -19.33 -12.95 -0.94
CA GLU A 181 -19.56 -14.30 -1.46
C GLU A 181 -21.04 -14.50 -1.72
N ARG A 182 -21.42 -14.75 -2.97
CA ARG A 182 -22.80 -14.96 -3.42
C ARG A 182 -22.83 -16.05 -4.49
N GLU A 183 -23.89 -16.84 -4.51
CA GLU A 183 -24.09 -17.85 -5.57
C GLU A 183 -24.13 -17.23 -6.97
N LEU A 184 -24.73 -16.03 -7.08
CA LEU A 184 -24.79 -15.27 -8.32
C LEU A 184 -24.15 -13.89 -8.13
N ILE A 185 -23.04 -13.67 -8.84
CA ILE A 185 -22.37 -12.39 -8.92
C ILE A 185 -23.00 -11.56 -10.04
N ALA A 186 -23.45 -10.35 -9.72
CA ALA A 186 -24.03 -9.43 -10.71
C ALA A 186 -23.04 -9.17 -11.87
N PRO A 187 -23.50 -9.13 -13.13
CA PRO A 187 -22.62 -8.96 -14.29
C PRO A 187 -21.68 -7.77 -14.22
N PRO A 188 -22.09 -6.55 -13.73
CA PRO A 188 -21.17 -5.43 -13.55
C PRO A 188 -20.06 -5.70 -12.56
N VAL A 189 -20.34 -6.42 -11.47
CA VAL A 189 -19.35 -6.79 -10.45
C VAL A 189 -18.30 -7.73 -11.05
N ARG A 190 -18.76 -8.79 -11.73
CA ARG A 190 -17.86 -9.76 -12.40
C ARG A 190 -16.95 -9.06 -13.39
N ALA A 191 -17.53 -8.24 -14.28
CA ALA A 191 -16.75 -7.54 -15.29
C ALA A 191 -15.70 -6.59 -14.67
N PHE A 192 -16.04 -5.87 -13.60
CA PHE A 192 -15.09 -5.00 -12.92
C PHE A 192 -13.96 -5.79 -12.25
N VAL A 193 -14.29 -6.89 -11.59
CA VAL A 193 -13.29 -7.77 -10.98
C VAL A 193 -12.34 -8.34 -12.04
N ASP A 194 -12.87 -8.86 -13.15
CA ASP A 194 -12.07 -9.41 -14.25
C ASP A 194 -11.22 -8.31 -14.92
N TRP A 195 -11.78 -7.11 -15.08
CA TRP A 195 -11.07 -5.94 -15.59
C TRP A 195 -9.84 -5.60 -14.75
N LEU A 196 -10.00 -5.54 -13.42
CA LEU A 196 -8.90 -5.26 -12.50
C LEU A 196 -7.86 -6.38 -12.48
N LEU A 197 -8.30 -7.64 -12.42
CA LEU A 197 -7.40 -8.80 -12.39
C LEU A 197 -6.52 -8.87 -13.64
N ALA A 198 -7.07 -8.51 -14.79
CA ALA A 198 -6.33 -8.52 -16.05
C ALA A 198 -5.32 -7.37 -16.18
N ARG A 199 -5.57 -6.21 -15.57
CA ARG A 199 -4.83 -4.97 -15.84
C ARG A 199 -4.00 -4.44 -14.68
N ALA A 200 -4.47 -4.62 -13.44
CA ALA A 200 -3.79 -4.07 -12.26
C ALA A 200 -2.36 -4.60 -12.09
N PRO A 201 -2.02 -5.88 -12.34
CA PRO A 201 -0.64 -6.34 -12.23
C PRO A 201 0.32 -5.57 -13.14
N ALA A 202 -0.07 -5.32 -14.39
CA ALA A 202 0.77 -4.56 -15.33
C ALA A 202 0.83 -3.06 -14.98
N ALA A 203 -0.30 -2.44 -14.66
CA ALA A 203 -0.39 -1.04 -14.30
C ALA A 203 0.41 -0.69 -13.04
N LEU A 204 0.51 -1.64 -12.09
CA LEU A 204 1.24 -1.47 -10.84
C LEU A 204 2.70 -1.98 -10.91
N ALA A 205 3.03 -2.85 -11.88
CA ALA A 205 4.39 -3.36 -12.11
C ALA A 205 5.29 -2.34 -12.83
N VAL A 206 4.72 -1.40 -13.56
CA VAL A 206 5.48 -0.30 -14.22
C VAL A 206 6.22 0.55 -13.18
N VAL A 207 5.77 0.52 -11.93
CA VAL A 207 6.45 1.18 -10.80
C VAL A 207 7.60 0.30 -10.22
N ASP A 208 7.69 -0.99 -10.58
CA ASP A 208 8.74 -1.93 -10.08
C ASP A 208 9.91 -2.14 -11.09
N SER A 209 10.06 -1.26 -12.07
CA SER A 209 11.10 -1.38 -13.12
C SER A 209 12.55 -1.22 -12.64
N SER A 210 12.80 -1.25 -11.32
CA SER A 210 14.17 -1.27 -10.75
C SER A 210 14.78 -2.67 -10.62
N ARG A 211 14.06 -3.75 -11.02
CA ARG A 211 14.57 -5.13 -10.90
C ARG A 211 15.57 -5.55 -11.98
N ASP A 212 15.74 -4.75 -13.03
CA ASP A 212 16.58 -5.13 -14.19
C ASP A 212 17.80 -4.22 -14.39
N ARG A 213 18.59 -4.01 -13.32
CA ARG A 213 19.98 -3.53 -13.49
C ARG A 213 20.91 -4.72 -13.38
N PRO A 214 21.73 -5.02 -14.43
CA PRO A 214 22.70 -6.10 -14.37
C PRO A 214 23.70 -5.82 -13.23
N ARG A 215 23.97 -6.84 -12.43
CA ARG A 215 25.00 -6.79 -11.38
C ARG A 215 26.33 -6.35 -12.01
N PRO A 216 27.07 -5.40 -11.41
CA PRO A 216 28.38 -5.05 -11.90
C PRO A 216 29.26 -6.29 -11.85
N GLN A 217 29.80 -6.66 -13.01
CA GLN A 217 30.79 -7.74 -13.11
C GLN A 217 32.01 -7.35 -12.28
N ARG A 218 32.31 -8.14 -11.25
CA ARG A 218 33.57 -8.06 -10.53
C ARG A 218 34.71 -8.36 -11.56
N ARG A 219 35.47 -7.34 -11.90
CA ARG A 219 36.77 -7.55 -12.60
C ARG A 219 37.69 -8.26 -11.62
N ARG A 220 38.26 -9.37 -12.09
CA ARG A 220 39.38 -10.08 -11.46
C ARG A 220 40.65 -9.25 -11.63
#